data_8fc08c20c7169cd7491a94164698ebe0
#
_entry.id   8fc08c20c7169cd7491a94164698ebe0
#
_cell.length_a   1.000
_cell.length_b   1.000
_cell.length_c   1.000
_cell.angle_alpha   90.00
_cell.angle_beta   90.00
_cell.angle_gamma   90.00
#
_symmetry.space_group_name_H-M   'P 1'
#
loop_
_entity.id
_entity.type
_entity.pdbx_description
1 polymer ?
#
loop_
_entity_poly.entity_id
_entity_poly.type
_entity_poly.pdbx_seq_one_letter_code
_entity_poly.pdbx_strand_id
1 'polypeptide(L)'
;MNTLLAFLVTLGVLIVVHEWGHFRVARACGVKVLKFSIGFGPTLWKRQIGETEWAISVLPLGGFVRMLDEREGPVAPEELSRAFNRKSLLQRSAVVAAGPVANLVLAVLLYAASSWLGTQEPRAVIGSPEAGSLAQHAGLQAGQWVRRWSPAESEQWQDVASLTDLRWQLTRAALDARDLRLEVTNSGGGGRHEVTLPLSGLEASEADADLVRRIGLVSAYSEPVLGEIKPGGPADRAGLQAGDRVLRVDGHEVVDATSLRMQIRASGAKGDPAPQSWQIDRAGRSMAIEIRPVRVEDRGLSIGRIEAVVGSRPQTDLVTSGLAEGLQQGVARTWDMSVMSLGMFGRMLIGEASLKNLSGPLTIADYAGQSAELGLAYYLGFLAVVSVSLGVLNLLPLPMLDGGHLLYYLIEGAIGRPISDLWTARLQRGGFMVILLMMSLALYNDVARYLGLH
;
A
#
# COMPACT_ATOMS: atom_id res chain seq x y z
N MET A 1 7.83 0.20 19.10
CA MET A 1 9.16 0.68 18.67
C MET A 1 9.06 2.18 18.46
N ASN A 2 10.05 2.99 18.84
CA ASN A 2 9.96 4.43 18.62
C ASN A 2 9.85 4.71 17.10
N THR A 3 8.87 5.51 16.66
CA THR A 3 8.60 5.86 15.26
C THR A 3 9.86 6.31 14.52
N LEU A 4 10.68 7.14 15.16
CA LEU A 4 11.95 7.60 14.59
C LEU A 4 12.92 6.43 14.32
N LEU A 5 13.03 5.47 15.24
CA LEU A 5 13.90 4.31 15.06
C LEU A 5 13.41 3.43 13.92
N ALA A 6 12.08 3.17 13.82
CA ALA A 6 11.48 2.43 12.73
C ALA A 6 11.77 3.07 11.37
N PHE A 7 11.61 4.39 11.29
CA PHE A 7 11.91 5.16 10.08
C PHE A 7 13.39 5.08 9.68
N LEU A 8 14.30 5.26 10.63
CA LEU A 8 15.75 5.19 10.36
C LEU A 8 16.17 3.79 9.91
N VAL A 9 15.62 2.74 10.53
CA VAL A 9 15.87 1.36 10.11
C VAL A 9 15.32 1.11 8.70
N THR A 10 14.09 1.59 8.41
CA THR A 10 13.49 1.50 7.08
C THR A 10 14.41 2.11 6.03
N LEU A 11 14.76 3.39 6.18
CA LEU A 11 15.63 4.08 5.21
C LEU A 11 17.00 3.42 5.12
N GLY A 12 17.60 3.08 6.27
CA GLY A 12 18.92 2.46 6.31
C GLY A 12 18.99 1.15 5.52
N VAL A 13 18.04 0.24 5.75
CA VAL A 13 17.98 -1.06 5.03
C VAL A 13 17.80 -0.84 3.52
N LEU A 14 16.86 -0.01 3.13
CA LEU A 14 16.52 0.21 1.72
C LEU A 14 17.67 0.87 0.95
N ILE A 15 18.30 1.86 1.54
CA ILE A 15 19.46 2.56 0.95
C ILE A 15 20.65 1.62 0.84
N VAL A 16 20.98 0.89 1.91
CA VAL A 16 22.11 -0.04 1.90
C VAL A 16 21.95 -1.10 0.81
N VAL A 17 20.76 -1.68 0.65
CA VAL A 17 20.51 -2.70 -0.38
C VAL A 17 20.58 -2.10 -1.78
N HIS A 18 20.05 -0.90 -1.97
CA HIS A 18 20.14 -0.18 -3.24
C HIS A 18 21.59 0.06 -3.66
N GLU A 19 22.37 0.70 -2.79
CA GLU A 19 23.78 0.99 -3.05
C GLU A 19 24.62 -0.29 -3.21
N TRP A 20 24.26 -1.33 -2.44
CA TRP A 20 24.92 -2.62 -2.55
C TRP A 20 24.68 -3.29 -3.90
N GLY A 21 23.49 -3.10 -4.49
CA GLY A 21 23.18 -3.51 -5.87
C GLY A 21 24.20 -2.93 -6.86
N HIS A 22 24.35 -1.60 -6.87
CA HIS A 22 25.34 -0.90 -7.71
C HIS A 22 26.75 -1.42 -7.46
N PHE A 23 27.15 -1.51 -6.19
CA PHE A 23 28.48 -1.96 -5.78
C PHE A 23 28.80 -3.37 -6.31
N ARG A 24 27.89 -4.31 -6.14
CA ARG A 24 28.08 -5.71 -6.54
C ARG A 24 28.25 -5.86 -8.05
N VAL A 25 27.37 -5.22 -8.81
CA VAL A 25 27.41 -5.31 -10.29
C VAL A 25 28.58 -4.51 -10.86
N ALA A 26 28.92 -3.34 -10.29
CA ALA A 26 30.13 -2.60 -10.69
C ALA A 26 31.39 -3.45 -10.56
N ARG A 27 31.56 -4.12 -9.42
CA ARG A 27 32.70 -5.03 -9.21
C ARG A 27 32.68 -6.24 -10.15
N ALA A 28 31.49 -6.82 -10.39
CA ALA A 28 31.34 -7.93 -11.34
C ALA A 28 31.70 -7.52 -12.78
N CYS A 29 31.44 -6.25 -13.16
CA CYS A 29 31.86 -5.66 -14.44
C CYS A 29 33.32 -5.20 -14.45
N GLY A 30 34.09 -5.44 -13.40
CA GLY A 30 35.51 -5.04 -13.30
C GLY A 30 35.69 -3.52 -13.16
N VAL A 31 34.74 -2.83 -12.60
CA VAL A 31 34.82 -1.40 -12.24
C VAL A 31 35.49 -1.29 -10.86
N LYS A 32 36.45 -0.39 -10.72
CA LYS A 32 37.04 -0.07 -9.41
C LYS A 32 36.11 0.83 -8.64
N VAL A 33 35.67 0.36 -7.46
CA VAL A 33 34.86 1.15 -6.54
C VAL A 33 35.76 1.79 -5.50
N LEU A 34 35.74 3.12 -5.47
CA LEU A 34 36.58 3.93 -4.59
C LEU A 34 35.95 4.09 -3.21
N LYS A 35 34.64 4.33 -3.15
CA LYS A 35 33.94 4.56 -1.89
C LYS A 35 32.52 4.00 -1.93
N PHE A 36 32.13 3.40 -0.81
CA PHE A 36 30.74 3.00 -0.50
C PHE A 36 30.31 3.78 0.74
N SER A 37 29.34 4.67 0.61
CA SER A 37 28.89 5.50 1.73
C SER A 37 27.41 5.30 2.02
N ILE A 38 27.10 5.08 3.30
CA ILE A 38 25.75 5.15 3.83
C ILE A 38 25.57 6.55 4.41
N GLY A 39 24.65 7.33 3.83
CA GLY A 39 24.43 8.73 4.21
C GLY A 39 25.28 9.72 3.42
N PHE A 40 24.95 10.99 3.64
CA PHE A 40 25.63 12.15 3.05
C PHE A 40 26.28 13.03 4.12
N GLY A 41 27.16 13.93 3.70
CA GLY A 41 27.82 14.92 4.56
C GLY A 41 29.07 14.41 5.28
N PRO A 42 29.43 14.97 6.44
CA PRO A 42 30.64 14.58 7.17
C PRO A 42 30.63 13.10 7.53
N THR A 43 31.77 12.43 7.36
CA THR A 43 31.94 11.02 7.67
C THR A 43 32.08 10.80 9.18
N LEU A 44 31.21 10.02 9.78
CA LEU A 44 31.27 9.62 11.21
C LEU A 44 32.23 8.44 11.42
N TRP A 45 32.19 7.48 10.49
CA TRP A 45 33.04 6.29 10.55
C TRP A 45 33.49 5.92 9.14
N LYS A 46 34.74 5.53 9.01
CA LYS A 46 35.30 5.01 7.76
C LYS A 46 36.30 3.88 8.01
N ARG A 47 36.34 2.95 7.08
CA ARG A 47 37.29 1.83 7.07
C ARG A 47 37.63 1.44 5.63
N GLN A 48 38.93 1.29 5.36
CA GLN A 48 39.38 0.75 4.08
C GLN A 48 39.28 -0.77 4.10
N ILE A 49 38.54 -1.34 3.15
CA ILE A 49 38.43 -2.79 2.95
C ILE A 49 38.77 -3.09 1.49
N GLY A 50 39.95 -3.64 1.27
CA GLY A 50 40.54 -3.79 -0.06
C GLY A 50 40.76 -2.43 -0.72
N GLU A 51 40.21 -2.23 -1.93
CA GLU A 51 40.36 -0.99 -2.70
C GLU A 51 39.24 0.02 -2.41
N THR A 52 38.22 -0.35 -1.60
CA THR A 52 37.02 0.49 -1.35
C THR A 52 37.04 1.07 0.07
N GLU A 53 36.87 2.38 0.17
CA GLU A 53 36.57 3.05 1.46
C GLU A 53 35.10 2.85 1.81
N TRP A 54 34.82 2.18 2.92
CA TRP A 54 33.48 2.07 3.50
C TRP A 54 33.27 3.19 4.49
N ALA A 55 32.16 3.90 4.37
CA ALA A 55 31.88 5.07 5.19
C ALA A 55 30.43 5.10 5.67
N ILE A 56 30.22 5.67 6.89
CA ILE A 56 28.91 6.04 7.42
C ILE A 56 28.97 7.54 7.68
N SER A 57 28.00 8.28 7.14
CA SER A 57 27.93 9.73 7.21
C SER A 57 26.76 10.21 8.07
N VAL A 58 26.77 11.49 8.46
CA VAL A 58 25.84 12.10 9.44
C VAL A 58 24.39 12.07 9.01
N LEU A 59 24.11 12.31 7.72
CA LEU A 59 22.74 12.42 7.21
C LEU A 59 22.30 11.08 6.59
N PRO A 60 21.46 10.28 7.25
CA PRO A 60 21.05 8.95 6.77
C PRO A 60 19.93 9.03 5.72
N LEU A 61 19.94 10.06 4.88
CA LEU A 61 18.92 10.34 3.86
C LEU A 61 19.35 9.90 2.46
N GLY A 62 20.15 8.85 2.36
CA GLY A 62 20.65 8.34 1.09
C GLY A 62 22.00 7.63 1.25
N GLY A 63 22.63 7.30 0.13
CA GLY A 63 23.95 6.70 0.07
C GLY A 63 24.56 7.01 -1.29
N PHE A 64 25.76 6.53 -1.52
CA PHE A 64 26.39 6.56 -2.84
C PHE A 64 27.51 5.55 -2.97
N VAL A 65 27.67 5.06 -4.19
CA VAL A 65 28.81 4.26 -4.61
C VAL A 65 29.66 5.09 -5.56
N ARG A 66 30.82 5.52 -5.11
CA ARG A 66 31.78 6.24 -5.95
C ARG A 66 32.64 5.27 -6.72
N MET A 67 32.53 5.30 -8.03
CA MET A 67 33.29 4.49 -8.96
C MET A 67 34.45 5.29 -9.55
N LEU A 68 35.46 4.60 -10.04
CA LEU A 68 36.53 5.25 -10.79
C LEU A 68 35.99 5.74 -12.12
N ASP A 69 36.07 7.05 -12.40
CA ASP A 69 35.57 7.67 -13.62
C ASP A 69 36.46 8.85 -14.03
N GLU A 70 36.90 8.89 -15.30
CA GLU A 70 37.73 9.98 -15.82
C GLU A 70 37.09 11.36 -15.77
N ARG A 71 35.75 11.42 -15.72
CA ARG A 71 34.97 12.67 -15.61
C ARG A 71 35.04 13.31 -14.22
N GLU A 72 35.37 12.51 -13.20
CA GLU A 72 35.52 12.98 -11.82
C GLU A 72 36.94 13.36 -11.44
N GLY A 73 37.93 12.95 -12.22
CA GLY A 73 39.35 13.25 -11.98
C GLY A 73 40.30 12.46 -12.84
N PRO A 74 41.61 12.76 -12.75
CA PRO A 74 42.61 12.05 -13.53
C PRO A 74 42.71 10.58 -13.08
N VAL A 75 42.75 9.66 -14.05
CA VAL A 75 42.88 8.21 -13.84
C VAL A 75 44.26 7.74 -14.35
N ALA A 76 44.96 6.97 -13.56
CA ALA A 76 46.26 6.39 -13.96
C ALA A 76 46.07 5.47 -15.19
N PRO A 77 47.04 5.49 -16.16
CA PRO A 77 46.93 4.71 -17.40
C PRO A 77 46.64 3.22 -17.16
N GLU A 78 47.19 2.65 -16.11
CA GLU A 78 47.05 1.23 -15.74
C GLU A 78 45.64 0.89 -15.24
N GLU A 79 44.89 1.91 -14.78
CA GLU A 79 43.55 1.74 -14.22
C GLU A 79 42.41 2.14 -15.19
N LEU A 80 42.74 2.67 -16.37
CA LEU A 80 41.74 3.11 -17.36
C LEU A 80 40.75 2.00 -17.74
N SER A 81 41.20 0.77 -17.84
CA SER A 81 40.31 -0.38 -18.12
C SER A 81 39.29 -0.66 -17.01
N ARG A 82 39.53 -0.12 -15.82
CA ARG A 82 38.67 -0.27 -14.64
C ARG A 82 37.78 0.96 -14.39
N ALA A 83 37.89 2.01 -15.22
CA ALA A 83 37.05 3.19 -15.14
C ALA A 83 35.65 2.89 -15.66
N PHE A 84 34.63 3.40 -14.96
CA PHE A 84 33.22 3.18 -15.28
C PHE A 84 32.83 3.70 -16.67
N ASN A 85 33.29 4.91 -17.02
CA ASN A 85 33.02 5.51 -18.32
C ASN A 85 33.67 4.74 -19.50
N ARG A 86 34.66 3.91 -19.26
CA ARG A 86 35.29 3.03 -20.27
C ARG A 86 34.59 1.69 -20.47
N LYS A 87 33.62 1.37 -19.64
CA LYS A 87 32.86 0.11 -19.78
C LYS A 87 31.89 0.17 -20.95
N SER A 88 31.56 -1.01 -21.49
CA SER A 88 30.56 -1.11 -22.53
C SER A 88 29.20 -0.53 -22.09
N LEU A 89 28.40 -0.11 -23.04
CA LEU A 89 27.06 0.44 -22.76
C LEU A 89 26.21 -0.53 -21.93
N LEU A 90 26.26 -1.82 -22.24
CA LEU A 90 25.53 -2.86 -21.51
C LEU A 90 26.01 -2.96 -20.05
N GLN A 91 27.32 -2.92 -19.81
CA GLN A 91 27.90 -2.97 -18.47
C GLN A 91 27.50 -1.72 -17.65
N ARG A 92 27.56 -0.52 -18.24
CA ARG A 92 27.12 0.71 -17.59
C ARG A 92 25.64 0.67 -17.25
N SER A 93 24.81 0.20 -18.19
CA SER A 93 23.36 0.02 -17.95
C SER A 93 23.08 -1.00 -16.86
N ALA A 94 23.79 -2.13 -16.84
CA ALA A 94 23.63 -3.16 -15.80
C ALA A 94 24.01 -2.63 -14.41
N VAL A 95 25.10 -1.86 -14.31
CA VAL A 95 25.53 -1.24 -13.04
C VAL A 95 24.46 -0.28 -12.52
N VAL A 96 23.93 0.59 -13.39
CA VAL A 96 22.93 1.58 -12.99
C VAL A 96 21.58 0.93 -12.67
N ALA A 97 21.13 -0.07 -13.42
CA ALA A 97 19.90 -0.79 -13.12
C ALA A 97 19.96 -1.62 -11.83
N ALA A 98 21.17 -1.95 -11.37
CA ALA A 98 21.37 -2.90 -10.27
C ALA A 98 20.82 -2.40 -8.93
N GLY A 99 20.85 -1.09 -8.65
CA GLY A 99 20.27 -0.51 -7.43
C GLY A 99 18.75 -0.70 -7.37
N PRO A 100 18.00 -0.19 -8.35
CA PRO A 100 16.55 -0.41 -8.42
C PRO A 100 16.16 -1.89 -8.41
N VAL A 101 16.84 -2.72 -9.17
CA VAL A 101 16.59 -4.17 -9.21
C VAL A 101 16.84 -4.82 -7.84
N ALA A 102 17.89 -4.42 -7.12
CA ALA A 102 18.15 -4.92 -5.77
C ALA A 102 17.00 -4.59 -4.81
N ASN A 103 16.40 -3.40 -4.92
CA ASN A 103 15.23 -3.04 -4.14
C ASN A 103 13.99 -3.87 -4.52
N LEU A 104 13.75 -4.16 -5.79
CA LEU A 104 12.65 -5.04 -6.20
C LEU A 104 12.86 -6.48 -5.70
N VAL A 105 14.09 -6.99 -5.76
CA VAL A 105 14.42 -8.31 -5.19
C VAL A 105 14.25 -8.31 -3.67
N LEU A 106 14.69 -7.26 -2.98
CA LEU A 106 14.43 -7.11 -1.54
C LEU A 106 12.95 -7.11 -1.23
N ALA A 107 12.12 -6.41 -2.01
CA ALA A 107 10.67 -6.38 -1.81
C ALA A 107 10.05 -7.78 -1.92
N VAL A 108 10.46 -8.58 -2.91
CA VAL A 108 10.03 -9.98 -3.03
C VAL A 108 10.34 -10.77 -1.77
N LEU A 109 11.57 -10.65 -1.26
CA LEU A 109 12.01 -11.37 -0.05
C LEU A 109 11.27 -10.88 1.21
N LEU A 110 11.02 -9.58 1.32
CA LEU A 110 10.31 -8.99 2.45
C LEU A 110 8.82 -9.39 2.46
N TYR A 111 8.15 -9.38 1.30
CA TYR A 111 6.78 -9.88 1.20
C TYR A 111 6.71 -11.38 1.51
N ALA A 112 7.64 -12.18 0.99
CA ALA A 112 7.72 -13.60 1.32
C ALA A 112 7.91 -13.81 2.82
N ALA A 113 8.85 -13.11 3.44
CA ALA A 113 9.09 -13.19 4.89
C ALA A 113 7.87 -12.75 5.71
N SER A 114 7.17 -11.68 5.30
CA SER A 114 5.91 -11.25 5.91
C SER A 114 4.85 -12.36 5.84
N SER A 115 4.69 -13.01 4.68
CA SER A 115 3.74 -14.11 4.48
C SER A 115 4.11 -15.37 5.28
N TRP A 116 5.39 -15.67 5.45
CA TRP A 116 5.88 -16.80 6.28
C TRP A 116 5.67 -16.56 7.77
N LEU A 117 5.86 -15.34 8.26
CA LEU A 117 5.58 -14.98 9.65
C LEU A 117 4.08 -14.93 9.92
N GLY A 118 3.29 -14.66 8.91
CA GLY A 118 1.84 -14.53 8.98
C GLY A 118 1.38 -13.15 9.44
N THR A 119 0.22 -12.77 8.93
CA THR A 119 -0.49 -11.54 9.29
C THR A 119 -1.85 -11.87 9.87
N GLN A 120 -2.32 -11.06 10.83
CA GLN A 120 -3.68 -11.15 11.34
C GLN A 120 -4.62 -10.57 10.27
N GLU A 121 -5.36 -11.43 9.58
CA GLU A 121 -6.29 -11.00 8.53
C GLU A 121 -7.75 -11.24 8.96
N PRO A 122 -8.68 -10.35 8.58
CA PRO A 122 -10.08 -10.56 8.86
C PRO A 122 -10.55 -11.89 8.26
N ARG A 123 -11.26 -12.71 9.07
CA ARG A 123 -11.97 -13.88 8.55
C ARG A 123 -12.87 -13.49 7.41
N ALA A 124 -13.09 -14.41 6.48
CA ALA A 124 -14.03 -14.21 5.38
C ALA A 124 -15.51 -14.27 5.85
N VAL A 125 -15.80 -13.70 7.02
CA VAL A 125 -17.17 -13.44 7.50
C VAL A 125 -17.59 -12.10 6.89
N ILE A 126 -18.56 -12.16 5.99
CA ILE A 126 -18.99 -11.01 5.20
C ILE A 126 -19.91 -10.09 5.99
N GLY A 127 -19.70 -8.78 5.84
CA GLY A 127 -20.64 -7.77 6.28
C GLY A 127 -21.84 -7.66 5.35
N SER A 128 -22.76 -6.77 5.66
CA SER A 128 -23.93 -6.50 4.80
C SER A 128 -23.46 -6.15 3.39
N PRO A 129 -23.89 -6.91 2.35
CA PRO A 129 -23.61 -6.56 0.97
C PRO A 129 -24.18 -5.19 0.60
N GLU A 130 -23.52 -4.47 -0.29
CA GLU A 130 -24.04 -3.20 -0.79
C GLU A 130 -25.37 -3.39 -1.54
N ALA A 131 -26.29 -2.43 -1.37
CA ALA A 131 -27.58 -2.46 -2.03
C ALA A 131 -27.43 -2.45 -3.56
N GLY A 132 -28.10 -3.38 -4.25
CA GLY A 132 -28.03 -3.54 -5.70
C GLY A 132 -26.77 -4.26 -6.20
N SER A 133 -25.91 -4.76 -5.31
CA SER A 133 -24.70 -5.51 -5.69
C SER A 133 -25.00 -6.95 -6.10
N LEU A 134 -24.03 -7.59 -6.79
CA LEU A 134 -24.14 -9.01 -7.15
C LEU A 134 -24.25 -9.92 -5.93
N ALA A 135 -23.53 -9.63 -4.87
CA ALA A 135 -23.58 -10.39 -3.62
C ALA A 135 -24.99 -10.34 -2.98
N GLN A 136 -25.63 -9.17 -3.01
CA GLN A 136 -27.01 -9.03 -2.52
C GLN A 136 -27.99 -9.83 -3.39
N HIS A 137 -27.90 -9.71 -4.73
CA HIS A 137 -28.79 -10.43 -5.64
C HIS A 137 -28.57 -11.95 -5.59
N ALA A 138 -27.36 -12.39 -5.30
CA ALA A 138 -27.05 -13.81 -5.08
C ALA A 138 -27.53 -14.34 -3.71
N GLY A 139 -28.11 -13.48 -2.85
CA GLY A 139 -28.66 -13.87 -1.56
C GLY A 139 -27.64 -14.00 -0.44
N LEU A 140 -26.43 -13.47 -0.60
CA LEU A 140 -25.46 -13.41 0.49
C LEU A 140 -25.91 -12.46 1.59
N GLN A 141 -25.70 -12.86 2.86
CA GLN A 141 -26.15 -12.12 4.03
C GLN A 141 -25.00 -11.83 4.99
N ALA A 142 -25.13 -10.74 5.75
CA ALA A 142 -24.19 -10.39 6.80
C ALA A 142 -24.04 -11.55 7.82
N GLY A 143 -22.82 -11.77 8.29
CA GLY A 143 -22.50 -12.83 9.24
C GLY A 143 -22.29 -14.20 8.61
N GLN A 144 -22.50 -14.37 7.31
CA GLN A 144 -22.12 -15.61 6.63
C GLN A 144 -20.61 -15.70 6.48
N TRP A 145 -20.06 -16.90 6.68
CA TRP A 145 -18.64 -17.19 6.55
C TRP A 145 -18.38 -17.94 5.23
N VAL A 146 -17.65 -17.33 4.30
CA VAL A 146 -17.20 -17.99 3.08
C VAL A 146 -16.01 -18.90 3.41
N ARG A 147 -16.20 -20.20 3.23
CA ARG A 147 -15.21 -21.22 3.57
C ARG A 147 -14.35 -21.61 2.38
N ARG A 148 -14.97 -21.79 1.23
CA ARG A 148 -14.30 -22.24 0.02
C ARG A 148 -14.90 -21.55 -1.20
N TRP A 149 -14.12 -21.51 -2.27
CA TRP A 149 -14.54 -21.03 -3.57
C TRP A 149 -14.14 -22.01 -4.68
N SER A 150 -14.82 -21.97 -5.80
CA SER A 150 -14.52 -22.72 -7.02
C SER A 150 -14.97 -21.92 -8.23
N PRO A 151 -14.22 -21.95 -9.38
CA PRO A 151 -14.79 -21.51 -10.65
C PRO A 151 -16.07 -22.29 -10.95
N ALA A 152 -17.08 -21.62 -11.54
CA ALA A 152 -18.38 -22.27 -11.79
C ALA A 152 -18.26 -23.52 -12.68
N GLU A 153 -17.27 -23.53 -13.57
CA GLU A 153 -16.99 -24.64 -14.50
C GLU A 153 -16.11 -25.75 -13.90
N SER A 154 -15.67 -25.63 -12.63
CA SER A 154 -14.74 -26.55 -12.00
C SER A 154 -15.36 -27.21 -10.78
N GLU A 155 -14.99 -28.48 -10.54
CA GLU A 155 -15.32 -29.22 -9.31
C GLU A 155 -14.23 -29.06 -8.22
N GLN A 156 -13.15 -28.30 -8.49
CA GLN A 156 -12.05 -28.14 -7.56
C GLN A 156 -12.30 -26.97 -6.60
N TRP A 157 -12.56 -27.29 -5.36
CA TRP A 157 -12.75 -26.32 -4.31
C TRP A 157 -11.42 -25.92 -3.66
N GLN A 158 -11.26 -24.63 -3.43
CA GLN A 158 -10.11 -24.04 -2.73
C GLN A 158 -10.57 -23.35 -1.45
N ASP A 159 -9.82 -23.50 -0.37
CA ASP A 159 -10.12 -22.86 0.90
C ASP A 159 -9.90 -21.35 0.81
N VAL A 160 -10.74 -20.57 1.49
CA VAL A 160 -10.59 -19.11 1.62
C VAL A 160 -9.80 -18.84 2.89
N ALA A 161 -8.59 -18.30 2.74
CA ALA A 161 -7.71 -18.01 3.86
C ALA A 161 -8.15 -16.78 4.69
N SER A 162 -8.69 -15.75 4.01
CA SER A 162 -9.12 -14.49 4.64
C SER A 162 -10.13 -13.75 3.76
N LEU A 163 -10.72 -12.68 4.29
CA LEU A 163 -11.55 -11.78 3.49
C LEU A 163 -10.73 -11.06 2.40
N THR A 164 -9.47 -10.79 2.67
CA THR A 164 -8.55 -10.20 1.68
C THR A 164 -8.30 -11.14 0.52
N ASP A 165 -8.06 -12.42 0.82
CA ASP A 165 -7.93 -13.48 -0.18
C ASP A 165 -9.23 -13.61 -1.00
N LEU A 166 -10.38 -13.71 -0.34
CA LEU A 166 -11.68 -13.78 -1.03
C LEU A 166 -11.87 -12.63 -2.02
N ARG A 167 -11.61 -11.39 -1.59
CA ARG A 167 -11.73 -10.23 -2.46
C ARG A 167 -10.79 -10.29 -3.68
N TRP A 168 -9.57 -10.76 -3.46
CA TRP A 168 -8.62 -10.96 -4.53
C TRP A 168 -9.14 -11.96 -5.57
N GLN A 169 -9.65 -13.12 -5.12
CA GLN A 169 -10.20 -14.13 -6.01
C GLN A 169 -11.42 -13.62 -6.78
N LEU A 170 -12.32 -12.91 -6.11
CA LEU A 170 -13.50 -12.28 -6.74
C LEU A 170 -13.12 -11.23 -7.79
N THR A 171 -12.17 -10.36 -7.46
CA THR A 171 -11.68 -9.33 -8.39
C THR A 171 -11.04 -9.96 -9.62
N ARG A 172 -10.19 -10.95 -9.41
CA ARG A 172 -9.53 -11.68 -10.49
C ARG A 172 -10.53 -12.41 -11.38
N ALA A 173 -11.50 -13.09 -10.79
CA ALA A 173 -12.54 -13.79 -11.55
C ALA A 173 -13.40 -12.81 -12.37
N ALA A 174 -13.73 -11.64 -11.83
CA ALA A 174 -14.44 -10.59 -12.56
C ALA A 174 -13.62 -10.06 -13.74
N LEU A 175 -12.31 -9.84 -13.56
CA LEU A 175 -11.42 -9.44 -14.66
C LEU A 175 -11.26 -10.52 -15.74
N ASP A 176 -11.26 -11.78 -15.33
CA ASP A 176 -11.21 -12.95 -16.23
C ASP A 176 -12.59 -13.29 -16.83
N ALA A 177 -13.65 -12.51 -16.53
CA ALA A 177 -15.05 -12.75 -16.91
C ALA A 177 -15.54 -14.18 -16.57
N ARG A 178 -15.24 -14.65 -15.36
CA ARG A 178 -15.59 -15.99 -14.85
C ARG A 178 -16.50 -15.92 -13.65
N ASP A 179 -17.50 -16.79 -13.60
CA ASP A 179 -18.38 -16.95 -12.46
C ASP A 179 -17.71 -17.78 -11.35
N LEU A 180 -17.99 -17.44 -10.08
CA LEU A 180 -17.49 -18.19 -8.94
C LEU A 180 -18.63 -18.78 -8.12
N ARG A 181 -18.43 -20.04 -7.66
CA ARG A 181 -19.25 -20.67 -6.62
C ARG A 181 -18.56 -20.48 -5.28
N LEU A 182 -19.32 -20.07 -4.29
CA LEU A 182 -18.87 -19.88 -2.92
C LEU A 182 -19.59 -20.89 -2.02
N GLU A 183 -18.86 -21.64 -1.21
CA GLU A 183 -19.41 -22.41 -0.12
C GLU A 183 -19.48 -21.52 1.12
N VAL A 184 -20.68 -21.25 1.59
CA VAL A 184 -20.95 -20.39 2.74
C VAL A 184 -21.58 -21.17 3.89
N THR A 185 -21.27 -20.72 5.11
CA THR A 185 -21.84 -21.26 6.35
C THR A 185 -22.31 -20.09 7.23
N ASN A 186 -23.11 -20.36 8.24
CA ASN A 186 -23.34 -19.38 9.30
C ASN A 186 -22.03 -19.12 10.07
N SER A 187 -21.94 -18.04 10.82
CA SER A 187 -20.77 -17.67 11.63
C SER A 187 -20.30 -18.78 12.58
N GLY A 188 -21.19 -19.68 13.02
CA GLY A 188 -20.90 -20.85 13.84
C GLY A 188 -20.52 -22.11 13.04
N GLY A 189 -20.38 -22.03 11.71
CA GLY A 189 -19.97 -23.14 10.83
C GLY A 189 -21.08 -24.10 10.42
N GLY A 190 -22.35 -23.88 10.84
CA GLY A 190 -23.51 -24.63 10.40
C GLY A 190 -24.18 -24.07 9.16
N GLY A 191 -25.20 -24.76 8.61
CA GLY A 191 -26.02 -24.26 7.50
C GLY A 191 -25.26 -24.12 6.18
N ARG A 192 -24.39 -25.10 5.86
CA ARG A 192 -23.59 -25.09 4.61
C ARG A 192 -24.47 -25.08 3.38
N HIS A 193 -24.22 -24.13 2.47
CA HIS A 193 -24.88 -24.05 1.17
C HIS A 193 -23.95 -23.37 0.15
N GLU A 194 -24.30 -23.50 -1.11
CA GLU A 194 -23.53 -22.90 -2.22
C GLU A 194 -24.24 -21.67 -2.76
N VAL A 195 -23.46 -20.64 -3.09
CA VAL A 195 -23.93 -19.40 -3.72
C VAL A 195 -23.07 -19.13 -4.95
N THR A 196 -23.70 -18.91 -6.10
CA THR A 196 -23.00 -18.55 -7.33
C THR A 196 -23.03 -17.04 -7.52
N LEU A 197 -21.86 -16.45 -7.73
CA LEU A 197 -21.69 -15.04 -8.10
C LEU A 197 -21.46 -14.94 -9.62
N PRO A 198 -22.38 -14.31 -10.37
CA PRO A 198 -22.28 -14.15 -11.82
C PRO A 198 -21.36 -12.98 -12.18
N LEU A 199 -20.04 -13.17 -11.99
CA LEU A 199 -19.04 -12.13 -12.19
C LEU A 199 -18.73 -11.91 -13.69
N SER A 200 -19.01 -12.88 -14.55
CA SER A 200 -18.83 -12.79 -16.01
C SER A 200 -19.65 -11.68 -16.66
N GLY A 201 -20.77 -11.29 -16.04
CA GLY A 201 -21.62 -10.18 -16.48
C GLY A 201 -21.11 -8.79 -16.12
N LEU A 202 -20.01 -8.67 -15.38
CA LEU A 202 -19.42 -7.37 -15.03
C LEU A 202 -18.53 -6.88 -16.18
N GLU A 203 -18.81 -5.69 -16.71
CA GLU A 203 -17.86 -4.97 -17.56
C GLU A 203 -16.70 -4.47 -16.68
N ALA A 204 -15.69 -5.31 -16.53
CA ALA A 204 -14.50 -5.01 -15.73
C ALA A 204 -13.30 -4.88 -16.66
N SER A 205 -12.99 -3.67 -17.08
CA SER A 205 -11.77 -3.40 -17.86
C SER A 205 -10.53 -3.23 -16.95
N GLU A 206 -10.72 -2.81 -15.71
CA GLU A 206 -9.67 -2.61 -14.71
C GLU A 206 -10.22 -2.89 -13.30
N ALA A 207 -9.33 -3.34 -12.39
CA ALA A 207 -9.65 -3.53 -10.98
C ALA A 207 -9.68 -2.16 -10.27
N ASP A 208 -10.84 -1.56 -10.17
CA ASP A 208 -11.08 -0.29 -9.48
C ASP A 208 -11.97 -0.46 -8.23
N ALA A 209 -12.11 0.61 -7.46
CA ALA A 209 -12.96 0.62 -6.27
C ALA A 209 -14.46 0.41 -6.59
N ASP A 210 -14.88 0.74 -7.80
CA ASP A 210 -16.24 0.53 -8.30
C ASP A 210 -16.53 -0.94 -8.56
N LEU A 211 -15.56 -1.69 -9.06
CA LEU A 211 -15.70 -3.13 -9.26
C LEU A 211 -15.97 -3.84 -7.93
N VAL A 212 -15.19 -3.54 -6.88
CA VAL A 212 -15.37 -4.13 -5.56
C VAL A 212 -16.75 -3.79 -4.97
N ARG A 213 -17.25 -2.57 -5.18
CA ARG A 213 -18.61 -2.16 -4.76
C ARG A 213 -19.69 -2.87 -5.56
N ARG A 214 -19.54 -3.03 -6.88
CA ARG A 214 -20.50 -3.77 -7.71
C ARG A 214 -20.57 -5.25 -7.35
N ILE A 215 -19.46 -5.87 -6.95
CA ILE A 215 -19.45 -7.21 -6.36
C ILE A 215 -20.18 -7.22 -5.03
N GLY A 216 -19.96 -6.22 -4.16
CA GLY A 216 -20.73 -5.98 -2.93
C GLY A 216 -20.12 -6.52 -1.64
N LEU A 217 -18.94 -7.16 -1.69
CA LEU A 217 -18.25 -7.70 -0.51
C LEU A 217 -17.16 -6.77 0.00
N VAL A 218 -17.55 -5.55 0.39
CA VAL A 218 -16.63 -4.46 0.73
C VAL A 218 -16.12 -4.56 2.17
N SER A 219 -16.92 -5.03 3.12
CA SER A 219 -16.57 -5.00 4.55
C SER A 219 -16.60 -6.38 5.20
N ALA A 220 -15.72 -6.59 6.18
CA ALA A 220 -15.84 -7.70 7.12
C ALA A 220 -17.05 -7.49 8.02
N TYR A 221 -17.66 -8.58 8.45
CA TYR A 221 -18.68 -8.53 9.48
C TYR A 221 -18.11 -7.92 10.77
N SER A 222 -18.86 -7.02 11.33
CA SER A 222 -18.58 -6.39 12.61
C SER A 222 -19.90 -6.21 13.35
N GLU A 223 -19.94 -6.55 14.61
CA GLU A 223 -21.12 -6.38 15.42
C GLU A 223 -21.49 -4.89 15.53
N PRO A 224 -22.78 -4.53 15.55
CA PRO A 224 -23.24 -3.14 15.62
C PRO A 224 -23.11 -2.59 17.05
N VAL A 225 -21.92 -2.62 17.60
CA VAL A 225 -21.59 -2.13 18.95
C VAL A 225 -20.93 -0.77 18.84
N LEU A 226 -21.32 0.16 19.71
CA LEU A 226 -20.71 1.48 19.78
C LEU A 226 -19.37 1.39 20.52
N GLY A 227 -18.33 1.97 19.91
CA GLY A 227 -17.02 2.15 20.52
C GLY A 227 -16.89 3.50 21.23
N GLU A 228 -15.75 4.17 21.05
CA GLU A 228 -15.49 5.48 21.62
C GLU A 228 -16.53 6.52 21.16
N ILE A 229 -17.07 7.29 22.10
CA ILE A 229 -18.06 8.34 21.87
C ILE A 229 -17.39 9.69 22.16
N LYS A 230 -17.47 10.60 21.20
CA LYS A 230 -16.92 11.94 21.35
C LYS A 230 -17.74 12.76 22.34
N PRO A 231 -17.13 13.31 23.41
CA PRO A 231 -17.83 14.17 24.36
C PRO A 231 -18.50 15.36 23.70
N GLY A 232 -19.75 15.64 24.08
CA GLY A 232 -20.59 16.69 23.49
C GLY A 232 -21.13 16.40 22.10
N GLY A 233 -20.86 15.22 21.53
CA GLY A 233 -21.41 14.77 20.25
C GLY A 233 -22.87 14.33 20.35
N PRO A 234 -23.53 14.08 19.21
CA PRO A 234 -24.94 13.62 19.20
C PRO A 234 -25.17 12.35 20.02
N ALA A 235 -24.26 11.35 19.92
CA ALA A 235 -24.37 10.11 20.68
C ALA A 235 -24.25 10.34 22.19
N ASP A 236 -23.30 11.20 22.62
CA ASP A 236 -23.09 11.56 24.04
C ASP A 236 -24.32 12.29 24.59
N ARG A 237 -24.84 13.30 23.86
CA ARG A 237 -26.03 14.04 24.28
C ARG A 237 -27.29 13.16 24.38
N ALA A 238 -27.37 12.09 23.58
CA ALA A 238 -28.43 11.10 23.64
C ALA A 238 -28.28 10.11 24.81
N GLY A 239 -27.15 10.12 25.51
CA GLY A 239 -26.82 9.17 26.58
C GLY A 239 -26.42 7.79 26.12
N LEU A 240 -25.96 7.64 24.86
CA LEU A 240 -25.35 6.42 24.37
C LEU A 240 -23.97 6.22 25.03
N GLN A 241 -23.57 4.97 25.19
CA GLN A 241 -22.31 4.60 25.85
C GLN A 241 -21.51 3.62 25.00
N ALA A 242 -20.21 3.62 25.18
CA ALA A 242 -19.36 2.59 24.60
C ALA A 242 -19.78 1.21 25.11
N GLY A 243 -19.91 0.24 24.20
CA GLY A 243 -20.42 -1.09 24.49
C GLY A 243 -21.91 -1.27 24.20
N ASP A 244 -22.67 -0.22 23.93
CA ASP A 244 -24.08 -0.35 23.52
C ASP A 244 -24.16 -1.07 22.18
N ARG A 245 -24.94 -2.16 22.12
CA ARG A 245 -25.26 -2.88 20.89
C ARG A 245 -26.56 -2.34 20.32
N VAL A 246 -26.53 -1.81 19.10
CA VAL A 246 -27.72 -1.30 18.42
C VAL A 246 -28.48 -2.46 17.79
N LEU A 247 -29.73 -2.66 18.20
CA LEU A 247 -30.60 -3.74 17.70
C LEU A 247 -31.50 -3.25 16.56
N ARG A 248 -32.09 -2.05 16.71
CA ARG A 248 -32.99 -1.44 15.72
C ARG A 248 -32.79 0.06 15.65
N VAL A 249 -33.04 0.62 14.47
CA VAL A 249 -33.14 2.06 14.21
C VAL A 249 -34.48 2.32 13.51
N ASP A 250 -35.34 3.14 14.08
CA ASP A 250 -36.69 3.45 13.57
C ASP A 250 -37.50 2.19 13.22
N GLY A 251 -37.39 1.16 14.07
CA GLY A 251 -38.07 -0.13 13.90
C GLY A 251 -37.37 -1.10 12.92
N HIS A 252 -36.40 -0.67 12.13
CA HIS A 252 -35.64 -1.50 11.22
C HIS A 252 -34.52 -2.22 11.96
N GLU A 253 -34.40 -3.53 11.75
CA GLU A 253 -33.33 -4.33 12.36
C GLU A 253 -31.94 -3.93 11.86
N VAL A 254 -30.97 -3.88 12.77
CA VAL A 254 -29.58 -3.62 12.48
C VAL A 254 -28.80 -4.92 12.54
N VAL A 255 -28.36 -5.42 11.39
CA VAL A 255 -27.73 -6.75 11.27
C VAL A 255 -26.24 -6.68 11.61
N ASP A 256 -25.57 -5.59 11.23
CA ASP A 256 -24.14 -5.37 11.45
C ASP A 256 -23.78 -3.87 11.53
N ALA A 257 -22.53 -3.60 11.86
CA ALA A 257 -22.02 -2.22 11.93
C ALA A 257 -22.04 -1.50 10.58
N THR A 258 -21.96 -2.23 9.47
CA THR A 258 -21.99 -1.64 8.13
C THR A 258 -23.39 -1.12 7.81
N SER A 259 -24.41 -1.93 8.05
CA SER A 259 -25.82 -1.50 7.88
C SER A 259 -26.16 -0.32 8.79
N LEU A 260 -25.66 -0.32 10.05
CA LEU A 260 -25.84 0.82 10.96
C LEU A 260 -25.18 2.09 10.43
N ARG A 261 -23.93 2.02 9.98
CA ARG A 261 -23.23 3.16 9.37
C ARG A 261 -23.96 3.69 8.14
N MET A 262 -24.49 2.81 7.28
CA MET A 262 -25.26 3.23 6.11
C MET A 262 -26.53 3.97 6.50
N GLN A 263 -27.28 3.47 7.49
CA GLN A 263 -28.50 4.14 7.98
C GLN A 263 -28.19 5.52 8.59
N ILE A 264 -27.15 5.63 9.41
CA ILE A 264 -26.69 6.90 9.97
C ILE A 264 -26.32 7.89 8.85
N ARG A 265 -25.51 7.48 7.88
CA ARG A 265 -25.08 8.33 6.75
C ARG A 265 -26.27 8.77 5.90
N ALA A 266 -27.19 7.88 5.61
CA ALA A 266 -28.38 8.17 4.80
C ALA A 266 -29.29 9.21 5.45
N SER A 267 -29.32 9.31 6.79
CA SER A 267 -30.17 10.28 7.50
C SER A 267 -29.88 11.73 7.15
N GLY A 268 -28.63 12.07 6.76
CA GLY A 268 -28.22 13.42 6.38
C GLY A 268 -28.39 13.76 4.90
N ALA A 269 -28.76 12.79 4.05
CA ALA A 269 -28.77 12.98 2.59
C ALA A 269 -29.89 13.92 2.11
N LYS A 270 -31.00 13.99 2.80
CA LYS A 270 -32.23 14.78 2.40
C LYS A 270 -32.44 16.07 3.21
N GLY A 271 -31.44 16.52 3.94
CA GLY A 271 -31.55 17.68 4.82
C GLY A 271 -31.05 17.40 6.24
N ASP A 272 -31.46 18.24 7.21
CA ASP A 272 -31.09 17.99 8.60
C ASP A 272 -31.79 16.72 9.11
N PRO A 273 -31.01 15.80 9.73
CA PRO A 273 -31.58 14.54 10.21
C PRO A 273 -32.69 14.74 11.22
N ALA A 274 -33.78 13.99 11.02
CA ALA A 274 -34.83 13.87 12.03
C ALA A 274 -34.33 13.07 13.24
N PRO A 275 -34.91 13.22 14.41
CA PRO A 275 -34.70 12.32 15.54
C PRO A 275 -34.98 10.88 15.12
N GLN A 276 -34.12 9.96 15.53
CA GLN A 276 -34.25 8.52 15.28
C GLN A 276 -34.47 7.80 16.61
N SER A 277 -35.35 6.80 16.62
CA SER A 277 -35.60 5.93 17.77
C SER A 277 -34.69 4.70 17.65
N TRP A 278 -33.72 4.60 18.56
CA TRP A 278 -32.80 3.47 18.61
C TRP A 278 -33.16 2.50 19.73
N GLN A 279 -33.31 1.23 19.39
CA GLN A 279 -33.40 0.16 20.38
C GLN A 279 -31.99 -0.43 20.55
N ILE A 280 -31.47 -0.35 21.77
CA ILE A 280 -30.13 -0.84 22.11
C ILE A 280 -30.19 -1.92 23.17
N ASP A 281 -29.17 -2.76 23.21
CA ASP A 281 -28.85 -3.63 24.34
C ASP A 281 -27.64 -3.05 25.08
N ARG A 282 -27.83 -2.70 26.34
CA ARG A 282 -26.78 -2.27 27.27
C ARG A 282 -26.65 -3.28 28.38
N ALA A 283 -25.59 -4.08 28.36
CA ALA A 283 -25.31 -5.13 29.36
C ALA A 283 -26.51 -6.08 29.60
N GLY A 284 -27.16 -6.56 28.53
CA GLY A 284 -28.29 -7.47 28.56
C GLY A 284 -29.65 -6.79 28.83
N ARG A 285 -29.71 -5.46 28.90
CA ARG A 285 -30.97 -4.70 29.07
C ARG A 285 -31.32 -3.99 27.78
N SER A 286 -32.48 -4.33 27.21
CA SER A 286 -32.99 -3.59 26.06
C SER A 286 -33.60 -2.27 26.49
N MET A 287 -33.24 -1.17 25.83
CA MET A 287 -33.78 0.17 26.07
C MET A 287 -33.93 0.96 24.77
N ALA A 288 -34.84 1.90 24.76
CA ALA A 288 -35.04 2.81 23.66
C ALA A 288 -34.39 4.17 23.97
N ILE A 289 -33.61 4.68 23.01
CA ILE A 289 -32.95 5.99 23.10
C ILE A 289 -33.26 6.77 21.85
N GLU A 290 -33.61 8.03 22.02
CA GLU A 290 -33.81 8.97 20.90
C GLU A 290 -32.49 9.69 20.62
N ILE A 291 -32.01 9.64 19.39
CA ILE A 291 -30.81 10.32 18.93
C ILE A 291 -31.11 11.18 17.72
N ARG A 292 -30.53 12.36 17.65
CA ARG A 292 -30.57 13.20 16.46
C ARG A 292 -29.16 13.31 15.87
N PRO A 293 -28.84 12.61 14.76
CA PRO A 293 -27.60 12.79 14.04
C PRO A 293 -27.41 14.23 13.57
N VAL A 294 -26.18 14.67 13.39
CA VAL A 294 -25.88 15.98 12.79
C VAL A 294 -25.56 15.80 11.30
N ARG A 295 -25.94 16.78 10.50
CA ARG A 295 -25.56 16.82 9.09
C ARG A 295 -24.13 17.32 8.95
N VAL A 296 -23.33 16.61 8.16
CA VAL A 296 -21.94 16.97 7.85
C VAL A 296 -21.72 16.76 6.37
N GLU A 297 -20.91 17.60 5.75
CA GLU A 297 -20.43 17.38 4.39
C GLU A 297 -19.16 16.51 4.43
N ASP A 298 -19.19 15.40 3.71
CA ASP A 298 -18.08 14.47 3.54
C ASP A 298 -17.86 14.24 2.04
N ARG A 299 -16.74 14.73 1.51
CA ARG A 299 -16.36 14.63 0.08
C ARG A 299 -17.46 15.08 -0.89
N GLY A 300 -18.12 16.18 -0.56
CA GLY A 300 -19.21 16.74 -1.38
C GLY A 300 -20.57 16.04 -1.26
N LEU A 301 -20.69 15.07 -0.34
CA LEU A 301 -21.95 14.40 0.00
C LEU A 301 -22.40 14.83 1.39
N SER A 302 -23.68 15.20 1.50
CA SER A 302 -24.31 15.46 2.81
C SER A 302 -24.66 14.13 3.48
N ILE A 303 -24.13 13.90 4.68
CA ILE A 303 -24.34 12.68 5.46
C ILE A 303 -24.76 13.00 6.89
N GLY A 304 -25.46 12.05 7.53
CA GLY A 304 -25.66 12.06 8.98
C GLY A 304 -24.44 11.54 9.71
N ARG A 305 -24.15 12.09 10.90
CA ARG A 305 -23.07 11.66 11.78
C ARG A 305 -23.53 11.71 13.23
N ILE A 306 -23.10 10.71 14.02
CA ILE A 306 -23.40 10.62 15.46
C ILE A 306 -22.18 10.91 16.35
N GLU A 307 -20.99 11.05 15.75
CA GLU A 307 -19.72 11.26 16.45
C GLU A 307 -19.41 10.16 17.48
N ALA A 308 -19.62 8.91 17.07
CA ALA A 308 -19.22 7.71 17.78
C ALA A 308 -18.56 6.71 16.80
N VAL A 309 -17.67 5.91 17.32
CA VAL A 309 -17.12 4.76 16.58
C VAL A 309 -18.24 3.70 16.52
N VAL A 310 -18.50 3.18 15.32
CA VAL A 310 -19.53 2.16 15.08
C VAL A 310 -18.86 0.87 14.63
N GLY A 311 -19.06 -0.18 15.38
CA GLY A 311 -18.59 -1.53 15.09
C GLY A 311 -17.47 -2.01 16.03
N SER A 312 -17.45 -3.31 16.29
CA SER A 312 -16.36 -4.02 16.93
C SER A 312 -15.24 -4.29 15.93
N ARG A 313 -14.06 -4.67 16.43
CA ARG A 313 -13.00 -5.19 15.56
C ARG A 313 -13.47 -6.51 14.93
N PRO A 314 -13.31 -6.72 13.61
CA PRO A 314 -13.59 -8.00 12.98
C PRO A 314 -12.76 -9.13 13.62
N GLN A 315 -13.29 -10.34 13.61
CA GLN A 315 -12.51 -11.52 13.98
C GLN A 315 -11.39 -11.70 12.97
N THR A 316 -10.17 -11.93 13.47
CA THR A 316 -8.98 -12.15 12.64
C THR A 316 -8.39 -13.52 12.92
N ASP A 317 -7.82 -14.11 11.89
CA ASP A 317 -7.00 -15.32 12.01
C ASP A 317 -5.57 -15.03 11.55
N LEU A 318 -4.62 -15.75 12.10
CA LEU A 318 -3.25 -15.70 11.62
C LEU A 318 -3.16 -16.48 10.31
N VAL A 319 -2.94 -15.76 9.21
CA VAL A 319 -2.76 -16.36 7.88
C VAL A 319 -1.27 -16.47 7.59
N THR A 320 -0.78 -17.68 7.43
CA THR A 320 0.62 -17.99 7.08
C THR A 320 0.66 -18.74 5.75
N SER A 321 1.69 -18.52 4.97
CA SER A 321 1.91 -19.22 3.71
C SER A 321 3.08 -20.20 3.81
N GLY A 322 3.05 -21.27 3.02
CA GLY A 322 4.19 -22.16 2.83
C GLY A 322 5.39 -21.46 2.17
N LEU A 323 6.59 -22.04 2.24
CA LEU A 323 7.80 -21.40 1.73
C LEU A 323 7.70 -21.04 0.25
N ALA A 324 7.26 -21.97 -0.60
CA ALA A 324 7.12 -21.74 -2.04
C ALA A 324 6.00 -20.75 -2.36
N GLU A 325 4.87 -20.91 -1.68
CA GLU A 325 3.70 -20.03 -1.83
C GLU A 325 4.02 -18.59 -1.42
N GLY A 326 4.67 -18.38 -0.26
CA GLY A 326 5.08 -17.05 0.19
C GLY A 326 6.03 -16.36 -0.79
N LEU A 327 6.96 -17.11 -1.41
CA LEU A 327 7.83 -16.57 -2.46
C LEU A 327 7.04 -16.19 -3.71
N GLN A 328 6.11 -17.04 -4.16
CA GLN A 328 5.24 -16.74 -5.29
C GLN A 328 4.37 -15.51 -5.03
N GLN A 329 3.78 -15.40 -3.85
CA GLN A 329 3.05 -14.21 -3.42
C GLN A 329 3.93 -12.97 -3.39
N GLY A 330 5.18 -13.10 -2.92
CA GLY A 330 6.16 -12.01 -2.91
C GLY A 330 6.43 -11.47 -4.31
N VAL A 331 6.63 -12.36 -5.29
CA VAL A 331 6.83 -11.97 -6.70
C VAL A 331 5.57 -11.29 -7.25
N ALA A 332 4.40 -11.91 -7.08
CA ALA A 332 3.13 -11.37 -7.56
C ALA A 332 2.85 -9.98 -6.98
N ARG A 333 2.92 -9.82 -5.65
CA ARG A 333 2.70 -8.53 -4.98
C ARG A 333 3.69 -7.45 -5.42
N THR A 334 4.97 -7.81 -5.59
CA THR A 334 5.99 -6.87 -6.08
C THR A 334 5.67 -6.40 -7.50
N TRP A 335 5.25 -7.31 -8.38
CA TRP A 335 4.83 -6.99 -9.74
C TRP A 335 3.61 -6.07 -9.75
N ASP A 336 2.53 -6.46 -9.05
CA ASP A 336 1.28 -5.70 -9.00
C ASP A 336 1.49 -4.29 -8.44
N MET A 337 2.25 -4.17 -7.34
CA MET A 337 2.60 -2.87 -6.76
C MET A 337 3.47 -2.03 -7.69
N SER A 338 4.36 -2.65 -8.46
CA SER A 338 5.20 -1.94 -9.45
C SER A 338 4.33 -1.39 -10.58
N VAL A 339 3.44 -2.20 -11.15
CA VAL A 339 2.51 -1.78 -12.22
C VAL A 339 1.56 -0.69 -11.71
N MET A 340 1.00 -0.87 -10.51
CA MET A 340 0.12 0.13 -9.91
C MET A 340 0.85 1.46 -9.67
N SER A 341 2.09 1.43 -9.18
CA SER A 341 2.91 2.63 -8.98
C SER A 341 3.18 3.36 -10.29
N LEU A 342 3.58 2.63 -11.34
CA LEU A 342 3.79 3.20 -12.68
C LEU A 342 2.50 3.80 -13.25
N GLY A 343 1.37 3.09 -13.13
CA GLY A 343 0.06 3.59 -13.54
C GLY A 343 -0.34 4.86 -12.80
N MET A 344 -0.12 4.93 -11.49
CA MET A 344 -0.41 6.12 -10.68
C MET A 344 0.44 7.31 -11.13
N PHE A 345 1.76 7.10 -11.37
CA PHE A 345 2.62 8.16 -11.92
C PHE A 345 2.17 8.62 -13.31
N GLY A 346 1.77 7.68 -14.18
CA GLY A 346 1.21 8.02 -15.49
C GLY A 346 -0.02 8.93 -15.37
N ARG A 347 -0.98 8.56 -14.52
CA ARG A 347 -2.19 9.35 -14.26
C ARG A 347 -1.90 10.72 -13.62
N MET A 348 -0.88 10.82 -12.75
CA MET A 348 -0.44 12.10 -12.21
C MET A 348 0.12 13.02 -13.30
N LEU A 349 0.89 12.48 -14.26
CA LEU A 349 1.46 13.25 -15.36
C LEU A 349 0.42 13.81 -16.32
N ILE A 350 -0.68 13.10 -16.55
CA ILE A 350 -1.80 13.55 -17.40
C ILE A 350 -2.87 14.33 -16.62
N GLY A 351 -2.67 14.54 -15.30
CA GLY A 351 -3.57 15.34 -14.47
C GLY A 351 -4.85 14.62 -13.99
N GLU A 352 -4.94 13.31 -14.23
CA GLU A 352 -6.08 12.48 -13.76
C GLU A 352 -5.98 12.08 -12.29
N ALA A 353 -4.77 12.10 -11.70
CA ALA A 353 -4.58 11.81 -10.28
C ALA A 353 -4.10 13.07 -9.53
N SER A 354 -4.67 13.27 -8.35
CA SER A 354 -4.34 14.43 -7.51
C SER A 354 -2.93 14.30 -6.93
N LEU A 355 -2.13 15.36 -7.06
CA LEU A 355 -0.83 15.49 -6.42
C LEU A 355 -0.91 15.52 -4.87
N LYS A 356 -2.09 15.69 -4.29
CA LYS A 356 -2.33 15.55 -2.84
C LYS A 356 -2.09 14.12 -2.33
N ASN A 357 -2.10 13.13 -3.21
CA ASN A 357 -1.81 11.73 -2.87
C ASN A 357 -0.31 11.45 -2.67
N LEU A 358 0.57 12.41 -2.98
CA LEU A 358 1.99 12.29 -2.71
C LEU A 358 2.25 12.33 -1.20
N SER A 359 2.78 11.23 -0.68
CA SER A 359 3.22 11.12 0.70
C SER A 359 4.66 11.58 0.84
N GLY A 360 4.93 12.36 1.86
CA GLY A 360 6.27 12.83 2.18
C GLY A 360 6.94 12.00 3.29
N PRO A 361 8.13 12.42 3.73
CA PRO A 361 8.92 11.70 4.73
C PRO A 361 8.22 11.53 6.08
N LEU A 362 7.38 12.48 6.49
CA LEU A 362 6.65 12.42 7.76
C LEU A 362 5.59 11.32 7.72
N THR A 363 4.85 11.23 6.63
CA THR A 363 3.87 10.15 6.42
C THR A 363 4.56 8.77 6.40
N ILE A 364 5.72 8.64 5.75
CA ILE A 364 6.49 7.38 5.74
C ILE A 364 6.95 7.03 7.15
N ALA A 365 7.42 8.00 7.93
CA ALA A 365 7.84 7.78 9.30
C ALA A 365 6.68 7.30 10.19
N ASP A 366 5.51 7.92 10.06
CA ASP A 366 4.32 7.57 10.82
C ASP A 366 3.85 6.12 10.51
N TYR A 367 3.75 5.76 9.22
CA TYR A 367 3.43 4.39 8.83
C TYR A 367 4.49 3.36 9.23
N ALA A 368 5.78 3.73 9.25
CA ALA A 368 6.83 2.87 9.76
C ALA A 368 6.61 2.56 11.25
N GLY A 369 6.29 3.58 12.05
CA GLY A 369 5.97 3.43 13.46
C GLY A 369 4.76 2.55 13.69
N GLN A 370 3.63 2.87 13.03
CA GLN A 370 2.38 2.11 13.15
C GLN A 370 2.56 0.64 12.73
N SER A 371 3.24 0.40 11.60
CA SER A 371 3.49 -0.97 11.12
C SER A 371 4.36 -1.76 12.10
N ALA A 372 5.34 -1.10 12.73
CA ALA A 372 6.19 -1.73 13.73
C ALA A 372 5.43 -2.06 15.03
N GLU A 373 4.44 -1.25 15.42
CA GLU A 373 3.55 -1.52 16.57
C GLU A 373 2.60 -2.69 16.30
N LEU A 374 2.16 -2.87 15.05
CA LEU A 374 1.34 -4.01 14.64
C LEU A 374 2.14 -5.34 14.63
N GLY A 375 3.46 -5.29 14.58
CA GLY A 375 4.34 -6.44 14.64
C GLY A 375 5.25 -6.62 13.44
N LEU A 376 6.20 -7.56 13.58
CA LEU A 376 7.28 -7.74 12.60
C LEU A 376 6.76 -8.05 11.18
N ALA A 377 5.74 -8.90 11.04
CA ALA A 377 5.19 -9.26 9.73
C ALA A 377 4.65 -8.03 8.98
N TYR A 378 3.90 -7.18 9.68
CA TYR A 378 3.37 -5.92 9.10
C TYR A 378 4.49 -4.95 8.75
N TYR A 379 5.51 -4.85 9.61
CA TYR A 379 6.66 -3.99 9.35
C TYR A 379 7.45 -4.44 8.12
N LEU A 380 7.66 -5.75 7.94
CA LEU A 380 8.29 -6.30 6.72
C LEU A 380 7.46 -6.02 5.47
N GLY A 381 6.13 -6.18 5.56
CA GLY A 381 5.21 -5.80 4.47
C GLY A 381 5.30 -4.32 4.11
N PHE A 382 5.37 -3.44 5.11
CA PHE A 382 5.58 -2.01 4.90
C PHE A 382 6.93 -1.71 4.23
N LEU A 383 8.02 -2.32 4.72
CA LEU A 383 9.34 -2.20 4.10
C LEU A 383 9.30 -2.64 2.63
N ALA A 384 8.58 -3.72 2.31
CA ALA A 384 8.42 -4.20 0.94
C ALA A 384 7.74 -3.14 0.05
N VAL A 385 6.64 -2.53 0.51
CA VAL A 385 5.96 -1.44 -0.21
C VAL A 385 6.90 -0.28 -0.50
N VAL A 386 7.64 0.19 0.51
CA VAL A 386 8.60 1.30 0.33
C VAL A 386 9.75 0.90 -0.60
N SER A 387 10.21 -0.37 -0.52
CA SER A 387 11.25 -0.90 -1.39
C SER A 387 10.81 -0.94 -2.86
N VAL A 388 9.57 -1.38 -3.14
CA VAL A 388 9.00 -1.31 -4.50
C VAL A 388 8.93 0.13 -4.97
N SER A 389 8.38 1.03 -4.15
CA SER A 389 8.24 2.44 -4.49
C SER A 389 9.59 3.07 -4.84
N LEU A 390 10.63 2.81 -4.04
CA LEU A 390 11.98 3.31 -4.28
C LEU A 390 12.58 2.72 -5.56
N GLY A 391 12.42 1.40 -5.78
CA GLY A 391 12.90 0.72 -6.99
C GLY A 391 12.23 1.27 -8.26
N VAL A 392 10.91 1.40 -8.25
CA VAL A 392 10.13 1.92 -9.38
C VAL A 392 10.44 3.40 -9.64
N LEU A 393 10.45 4.25 -8.59
CA LEU A 393 10.80 5.66 -8.71
C LEU A 393 12.17 5.85 -9.35
N ASN A 394 13.18 5.09 -8.89
CA ASN A 394 14.52 5.18 -9.44
C ASN A 394 14.62 4.68 -10.88
N LEU A 395 13.69 3.84 -11.37
CA LEU A 395 13.63 3.43 -12.77
C LEU A 395 12.88 4.43 -13.67
N LEU A 396 12.20 5.44 -13.11
CA LEU A 396 11.56 6.47 -13.94
C LEU A 396 12.62 7.27 -14.72
N PRO A 397 12.31 7.67 -15.97
CA PRO A 397 13.25 8.40 -16.83
C PRO A 397 13.40 9.87 -16.39
N LEU A 398 13.61 10.09 -15.10
CA LEU A 398 13.83 11.40 -14.50
C LEU A 398 15.33 11.67 -14.37
N PRO A 399 15.82 12.80 -14.87
CA PRO A 399 17.20 13.21 -14.64
C PRO A 399 17.52 13.23 -13.14
N MET A 400 18.69 12.82 -12.74
CA MET A 400 19.16 12.60 -11.35
C MET A 400 18.82 11.23 -10.72
N LEU A 401 17.90 10.46 -11.28
CA LEU A 401 17.62 9.08 -10.87
C LEU A 401 18.32 8.09 -11.80
N ASP A 402 18.44 6.85 -11.39
CA ASP A 402 19.05 5.79 -12.20
C ASP A 402 18.38 5.61 -13.56
N GLY A 403 17.05 5.69 -13.60
CA GLY A 403 16.26 5.64 -14.83
C GLY A 403 16.58 6.74 -15.82
N GLY A 404 16.99 7.93 -15.35
CA GLY A 404 17.49 8.99 -16.20
C GLY A 404 18.82 8.62 -16.87
N HIS A 405 19.72 8.01 -16.13
CA HIS A 405 20.98 7.49 -16.70
C HIS A 405 20.73 6.36 -17.69
N LEU A 406 19.81 5.45 -17.38
CA LEU A 406 19.38 4.38 -18.30
C LEU A 406 18.79 4.94 -19.59
N LEU A 407 17.96 6.00 -19.49
CA LEU A 407 17.46 6.70 -20.68
C LEU A 407 18.59 7.30 -21.52
N TYR A 408 19.60 7.91 -20.89
CA TYR A 408 20.78 8.42 -21.61
C TYR A 408 21.53 7.32 -22.34
N TYR A 409 21.71 6.15 -21.71
CA TYR A 409 22.36 5.00 -22.36
C TYR A 409 21.52 4.40 -23.48
N LEU A 410 20.19 4.40 -23.35
CA LEU A 410 19.29 3.96 -24.41
C LEU A 410 19.39 4.89 -25.63
N ILE A 411 19.43 6.21 -25.43
CA ILE A 411 19.64 7.22 -26.49
C ILE A 411 21.04 7.06 -27.12
N GLU A 412 22.09 6.87 -26.30
CA GLU A 412 23.45 6.60 -26.78
C GLU A 412 23.51 5.38 -27.67
N GLY A 413 22.83 4.28 -27.26
CA GLY A 413 22.72 3.05 -28.05
C GLY A 413 22.01 3.23 -29.38
N ALA A 414 20.96 4.06 -29.42
CA ALA A 414 20.19 4.33 -30.62
C ALA A 414 20.91 5.26 -31.61
N ILE A 415 21.62 6.28 -31.09
CA ILE A 415 22.29 7.31 -31.90
C ILE A 415 23.73 6.92 -32.25
N GLY A 416 24.33 5.94 -31.52
CA GLY A 416 25.71 5.51 -31.68
C GLY A 416 26.78 6.46 -31.13
N ARG A 417 26.40 7.49 -30.40
CA ARG A 417 27.31 8.45 -29.74
C ARG A 417 26.74 8.93 -28.40
N PRO A 418 27.61 9.21 -27.41
CA PRO A 418 27.19 9.71 -26.11
C PRO A 418 26.51 11.08 -26.20
N ILE A 419 25.58 11.35 -25.29
CA ILE A 419 24.96 12.67 -25.11
C ILE A 419 26.07 13.62 -24.63
N SER A 420 26.08 14.84 -25.15
CA SER A 420 27.08 15.82 -24.75
C SER A 420 26.93 16.23 -23.28
N ASP A 421 28.04 16.48 -22.60
CA ASP A 421 28.08 16.89 -21.18
C ASP A 421 27.22 18.13 -20.89
N LEU A 422 27.14 19.06 -21.86
CA LEU A 422 26.31 20.26 -21.75
C LEU A 422 24.79 19.91 -21.64
N TRP A 423 24.32 18.99 -22.47
CA TRP A 423 22.94 18.51 -22.43
C TRP A 423 22.65 17.73 -21.18
N THR A 424 23.57 16.83 -20.77
CA THR A 424 23.46 16.07 -19.53
C THR A 424 23.34 17.00 -18.31
N ALA A 425 24.19 18.04 -18.23
CA ALA A 425 24.16 19.01 -17.15
C ALA A 425 22.84 19.84 -17.13
N ARG A 426 22.31 20.22 -18.31
CA ARG A 426 21.02 20.92 -18.39
C ARG A 426 19.84 20.05 -17.94
N LEU A 427 19.80 18.81 -18.41
CA LEU A 427 18.77 17.85 -18.03
C LEU A 427 18.83 17.54 -16.53
N GLN A 428 20.02 17.36 -15.95
CA GLN A 428 20.19 17.15 -14.52
C GLN A 428 19.71 18.35 -13.69
N ARG A 429 20.00 19.60 -14.10
CA ARG A 429 19.49 20.80 -13.43
C ARG A 429 17.96 20.87 -13.49
N GLY A 430 17.37 20.58 -14.66
CA GLY A 430 15.91 20.50 -14.80
C GLY A 430 15.29 19.42 -13.92
N GLY A 431 15.87 18.22 -13.92
CA GLY A 431 15.43 17.12 -13.08
C GLY A 431 15.52 17.43 -11.58
N PHE A 432 16.60 18.08 -11.14
CA PHE A 432 16.75 18.53 -9.77
C PHE A 432 15.62 19.49 -9.35
N MET A 433 15.26 20.45 -10.21
CA MET A 433 14.16 21.39 -9.93
C MET A 433 12.81 20.66 -9.82
N VAL A 434 12.56 19.67 -10.68
CA VAL A 434 11.33 18.85 -10.62
C VAL A 434 11.28 18.05 -9.31
N ILE A 435 12.36 17.38 -8.93
CA ILE A 435 12.44 16.62 -7.68
C ILE A 435 12.25 17.54 -6.47
N LEU A 436 12.91 18.70 -6.47
CA LEU A 436 12.78 19.69 -5.39
C LEU A 436 11.33 20.17 -5.25
N LEU A 437 10.66 20.45 -6.37
CA LEU A 437 9.25 20.84 -6.39
C LEU A 437 8.36 19.73 -5.84
N MET A 438 8.56 18.49 -6.29
CA MET A 438 7.79 17.33 -5.79
C MET A 438 8.00 17.09 -4.30
N MET A 439 9.24 17.18 -3.81
CA MET A 439 9.55 17.05 -2.38
C MET A 439 8.91 18.17 -1.54
N SER A 440 8.96 19.41 -2.06
CA SER A 440 8.32 20.56 -1.39
C SER A 440 6.80 20.36 -1.30
N LEU A 441 6.18 19.88 -2.38
CA LEU A 441 4.76 19.58 -2.42
C LEU A 441 4.39 18.42 -1.47
N ALA A 442 5.18 17.34 -1.47
CA ALA A 442 4.97 16.22 -0.57
C ALA A 442 5.08 16.63 0.91
N LEU A 443 6.07 17.47 1.24
CA LEU A 443 6.22 18.02 2.59
C LEU A 443 5.05 18.95 2.96
N TYR A 444 4.60 19.77 2.03
CA TYR A 444 3.40 20.61 2.22
C TYR A 444 2.17 19.75 2.50
N ASN A 445 1.96 18.68 1.72
CA ASN A 445 0.86 17.74 1.91
C ASN A 445 0.93 17.06 3.29
N ASP A 446 2.14 16.64 3.73
CA ASP A 446 2.34 16.05 5.04
C ASP A 446 1.94 17.02 6.16
N VAL A 447 2.44 18.26 6.11
CA VAL A 447 2.13 19.29 7.12
C VAL A 447 0.64 19.63 7.11
N ALA A 448 0.04 19.80 5.93
CA ALA A 448 -1.39 20.09 5.80
C ALA A 448 -2.26 18.97 6.37
N ARG A 449 -1.87 17.70 6.16
CA ARG A 449 -2.53 16.53 6.75
C ARG A 449 -2.39 16.52 8.27
N TYR A 450 -1.22 16.86 8.80
CA TYR A 450 -0.98 16.91 10.25
C TYR A 450 -1.79 18.01 10.94
N LEU A 451 -2.03 19.13 10.24
CA LEU A 451 -2.86 20.24 10.72
C LEU A 451 -4.36 20.05 10.45
N GLY A 452 -4.78 18.94 9.84
CA GLY A 452 -6.20 18.67 9.54
C GLY A 452 -6.81 19.60 8.48
N LEU A 453 -5.99 20.15 7.59
CA LEU A 453 -6.40 21.10 6.53
C LEU A 453 -6.84 20.40 5.22
N HIS A 454 -7.07 19.07 5.22
CA HIS A 454 -7.45 18.26 4.06
C HIS A 454 -8.80 17.59 4.25
#